data_c9b75b0ae325f0c858bc4415c96ce529
#
_entry.id   c9b75b0ae325f0c858bc4415c96ce529
#
_cell.length_a   1.000
_cell.length_b   1.000
_cell.length_c   1.000
_cell.angle_alpha   90.00
_cell.angle_beta   90.00
_cell.angle_gamma   90.00
#
_symmetry.space_group_name_H-M   'P 1'
#
loop_
_entity.id
_entity.type
_entity.pdbx_description
1 polymer ?
#
loop_
_entity_poly.entity_id
_entity_poly.type
_entity_poly.pdbx_seq_one_letter_code
_entity_poly.pdbx_strand_id
1 'polypeptide(L)'
;SFPTRRSSDLYYDYINKPECAQRILEEFGLHDKRDHIINGHVPVHRLRGESPVKCDGRVIVIDGGFSKAYRRRTGIAGYTLIYNSYGLTLTAHEPFESPETAVRDERDIVSRREAVEVLDKRILVGDTDAGIKMKEKIADLKHLIAAYRSGEIAERDD
;
A
#
# COMPACT_ATOMS: atom_id res chain seq x y z
N SER A 1 22.05 36.18 -3.04
CA SER A 1 21.78 34.87 -3.55
C SER A 1 20.49 34.38 -2.92
N PHE A 2 19.45 34.20 -3.70
CA PHE A 2 18.21 33.60 -3.24
C PHE A 2 18.50 32.16 -2.82
N PRO A 3 18.09 31.71 -1.62
CA PRO A 3 18.16 30.30 -1.28
C PRO A 3 17.21 29.59 -2.24
N THR A 4 17.75 28.80 -3.15
CA THR A 4 16.99 27.87 -3.94
C THR A 4 16.40 26.85 -2.98
N ARG A 5 15.15 27.02 -2.53
CA ARG A 5 14.39 25.96 -1.89
C ARG A 5 14.40 24.79 -2.85
N ARG A 6 14.95 23.67 -2.45
CA ARG A 6 14.93 22.45 -3.24
C ARG A 6 13.47 22.06 -3.44
N SER A 7 13.10 21.62 -4.63
CA SER A 7 11.72 21.20 -4.93
C SER A 7 11.21 20.10 -3.99
N SER A 8 12.10 19.30 -3.42
CA SER A 8 11.79 18.33 -2.36
C SER A 8 11.20 18.96 -1.10
N ASP A 9 11.58 20.18 -0.75
CA ASP A 9 11.11 20.86 0.46
C ASP A 9 9.64 21.22 0.33
N LEU A 10 9.19 21.60 -0.86
CA LEU A 10 7.79 21.95 -1.14
C LEU A 10 6.84 20.76 -0.93
N TYR A 11 7.22 19.57 -1.38
CA TYR A 11 6.41 18.37 -1.19
C TYR A 11 6.14 18.11 0.29
N TYR A 12 7.17 18.16 1.13
CA TYR A 12 7.02 17.88 2.56
C TYR A 12 6.29 18.99 3.32
N ASP A 13 6.32 20.23 2.84
CA ASP A 13 5.52 21.32 3.38
C ASP A 13 4.01 21.13 3.10
N TYR A 14 3.67 20.45 2.00
CA TYR A 14 2.29 20.29 1.52
C TYR A 14 1.68 18.91 1.73
N ILE A 15 2.50 17.87 1.96
CA ILE A 15 2.02 16.48 2.08
C ILE A 15 1.03 16.25 3.24
N ASN A 16 1.02 17.13 4.22
CA ASN A 16 0.08 17.07 5.33
C ASN A 16 -1.27 17.77 5.04
N LYS A 17 -1.42 18.36 3.84
CA LYS A 17 -2.64 19.07 3.44
C LYS A 17 -3.50 18.18 2.55
N PRO A 18 -4.73 17.82 2.98
CA PRO A 18 -5.61 16.92 2.23
C PRO A 18 -5.86 17.37 0.78
N GLU A 19 -5.99 18.70 0.57
CA GLU A 19 -6.24 19.27 -0.76
C GLU A 19 -5.05 19.02 -1.71
N CYS A 20 -3.82 19.04 -1.17
CA CYS A 20 -2.64 18.79 -1.97
C CYS A 20 -2.50 17.32 -2.32
N ALA A 21 -2.78 16.42 -1.37
CA ALA A 21 -2.81 14.99 -1.61
C ALA A 21 -3.86 14.64 -2.68
N GLN A 22 -5.06 15.22 -2.58
CA GLN A 22 -6.12 15.03 -3.56
C GLN A 22 -5.70 15.47 -4.96
N ARG A 23 -5.13 16.66 -5.10
CA ARG A 23 -4.65 17.17 -6.40
C ARG A 23 -3.57 16.29 -7.02
N ILE A 24 -2.65 15.78 -6.20
CA ILE A 24 -1.63 14.85 -6.69
C ILE A 24 -2.29 13.58 -7.25
N LEU A 25 -3.22 12.98 -6.53
CA LEU A 25 -3.93 11.79 -6.99
C LEU A 25 -4.69 12.06 -8.30
N GLU A 26 -5.38 13.19 -8.40
CA GLU A 26 -6.12 13.60 -9.60
C GLU A 26 -5.21 13.76 -10.83
N GLU A 27 -4.00 14.28 -10.69
CA GLU A 27 -3.00 14.36 -11.78
C GLU A 27 -2.60 12.98 -12.33
N PHE A 28 -2.70 11.93 -11.50
CA PHE A 28 -2.50 10.54 -11.92
C PHE A 28 -3.79 9.83 -12.34
N GLY A 29 -4.93 10.55 -12.45
CA GLY A 29 -6.22 9.98 -12.82
C GLY A 29 -6.84 9.11 -11.72
N LEU A 30 -6.42 9.28 -10.47
CA LEU A 30 -6.88 8.56 -9.31
C LEU A 30 -7.94 9.38 -8.57
N HIS A 31 -9.15 8.84 -8.44
CA HIS A 31 -10.31 9.55 -7.89
C HIS A 31 -11.06 8.76 -6.81
N ASP A 32 -10.68 7.50 -6.57
CA ASP A 32 -11.31 6.65 -5.55
C ASP A 32 -10.83 7.05 -4.15
N LYS A 33 -11.69 6.85 -3.16
CA LYS A 33 -11.32 7.08 -1.76
C LYS A 33 -10.22 6.14 -1.27
N ARG A 34 -10.02 5.02 -1.98
CA ARG A 34 -9.00 4.01 -1.71
C ARG A 34 -7.68 4.23 -2.45
N ASP A 35 -7.58 5.35 -3.17
CA ASP A 35 -6.31 5.70 -3.80
C ASP A 35 -5.39 6.34 -2.76
N HIS A 36 -4.14 5.88 -2.73
CA HIS A 36 -3.16 6.27 -1.73
C HIS A 36 -1.86 6.74 -2.36
N ILE A 37 -1.25 7.72 -1.73
CA ILE A 37 0.14 8.11 -1.96
C ILE A 37 1.00 7.40 -0.93
N ILE A 38 1.89 6.53 -1.37
CA ILE A 38 2.84 5.83 -0.48
C ILE A 38 4.22 6.42 -0.73
N ASN A 39 4.85 6.93 0.32
CA ASN A 39 6.19 7.50 0.21
C ASN A 39 7.12 7.05 1.33
N GLY A 40 8.41 7.14 1.05
CA GLY A 40 9.50 6.90 1.99
C GLY A 40 10.50 8.04 2.01
N HIS A 41 11.75 7.77 2.31
CA HIS A 41 12.90 8.68 2.33
C HIS A 41 12.94 9.66 3.52
N VAL A 42 11.83 10.20 3.98
CA VAL A 42 11.78 11.04 5.18
C VAL A 42 11.13 10.27 6.31
N PRO A 43 11.90 9.90 7.35
CA PRO A 43 11.39 9.08 8.43
C PRO A 43 10.31 9.78 9.26
N VAL A 44 9.30 9.01 9.67
CA VAL A 44 8.28 9.47 10.61
C VAL A 44 8.87 9.61 12.01
N HIS A 45 8.66 10.76 12.63
CA HIS A 45 9.13 11.06 13.99
C HIS A 45 8.10 10.67 15.06
N ARG A 46 7.92 9.37 15.30
CA ARG A 46 6.94 8.88 16.30
C ARG A 46 7.13 9.42 17.71
N LEU A 47 8.38 9.63 18.12
CA LEU A 47 8.66 10.24 19.43
C LEU A 47 8.12 11.67 19.56
N ARG A 48 7.83 12.34 18.44
CA ARG A 48 7.20 13.66 18.39
C ARG A 48 5.68 13.58 18.16
N GLY A 49 5.10 12.40 18.18
CA GLY A 49 3.68 12.19 17.92
C GLY A 49 3.26 12.22 16.46
N GLU A 50 4.23 12.16 15.51
CA GLU A 50 3.92 12.15 14.10
C GLU A 50 3.27 10.81 13.70
N SER A 51 2.15 10.88 12.94
CA SER A 51 1.51 9.71 12.37
C SER A 51 2.09 9.36 10.99
N PRO A 52 2.33 8.07 10.69
CA PRO A 52 2.67 7.62 9.35
C PRO A 52 1.48 7.71 8.38
N VAL A 53 0.26 7.69 8.88
CA VAL A 53 -0.97 7.82 8.09
C VAL A 53 -1.44 9.27 8.19
N LYS A 54 -1.55 9.95 7.05
CA LYS A 54 -1.86 11.37 6.93
C LYS A 54 -3.02 11.57 5.96
N CYS A 55 -3.65 12.75 6.02
CA CYS A 55 -4.72 13.16 5.12
C CYS A 55 -5.84 12.11 5.03
N ASP A 56 -6.33 11.65 6.20
CA ASP A 56 -7.40 10.66 6.32
C ASP A 56 -7.13 9.36 5.54
N GLY A 57 -5.86 8.90 5.57
CA GLY A 57 -5.42 7.69 4.88
C GLY A 57 -4.93 7.90 3.46
N ARG A 58 -5.09 9.08 2.87
CA ARG A 58 -4.63 9.36 1.50
C ARG A 58 -3.12 9.31 1.33
N VAL A 59 -2.37 9.58 2.40
CA VAL A 59 -0.90 9.58 2.39
C VAL A 59 -0.39 8.65 3.45
N ILE A 60 0.49 7.72 3.07
CA ILE A 60 1.10 6.73 3.94
C ILE A 60 2.62 6.85 3.83
N VAL A 61 3.27 7.17 4.95
CA VAL A 61 4.73 7.25 5.02
C VAL A 61 5.27 5.96 5.61
N ILE A 62 6.04 5.20 4.82
CA ILE A 62 6.54 3.89 5.23
C ILE A 62 7.99 3.91 5.74
N ASP A 63 8.62 5.07 5.81
CA ASP A 63 9.98 5.21 6.35
C ASP A 63 9.94 5.46 7.86
N GLY A 64 10.58 4.59 8.61
CA GLY A 64 10.77 4.71 10.06
C GLY A 64 12.22 4.92 10.47
N GLY A 65 13.13 5.06 9.49
CA GLY A 65 14.55 5.20 9.73
C GLY A 65 15.20 3.90 10.20
N PHE A 66 15.32 2.92 9.31
CA PHE A 66 15.89 1.58 9.58
C PHE A 66 17.32 1.61 10.14
N SER A 67 18.11 2.66 9.84
CA SER A 67 19.48 2.72 10.32
C SER A 67 19.56 3.03 11.82
N LYS A 68 20.58 2.46 12.49
CA LYS A 68 20.82 2.69 13.93
C LYS A 68 20.87 4.18 14.30
N ALA A 69 21.38 5.03 13.40
CA ALA A 69 21.51 6.47 13.63
C ALA A 69 20.14 7.16 13.76
N TYR A 70 19.13 6.68 13.05
CA TYR A 70 17.80 7.27 13.06
C TYR A 70 16.89 6.71 14.15
N ARG A 71 17.05 5.44 14.57
CA ARG A 71 16.20 4.79 15.59
C ARG A 71 16.02 5.60 16.86
N ARG A 72 17.10 6.25 17.35
CA ARG A 72 17.04 7.10 18.53
C ARG A 72 16.19 8.36 18.34
N ARG A 73 16.01 8.79 17.09
CA ARG A 73 15.23 10.00 16.75
C ARG A 73 13.78 9.67 16.41
N THR A 74 13.56 8.55 15.76
CA THR A 74 12.23 8.15 15.26
C THR A 74 11.44 7.31 16.26
N GLY A 75 12.13 6.51 17.09
CA GLY A 75 11.50 5.64 18.10
C GLY A 75 10.98 4.32 17.54
N ILE A 76 11.21 4.02 16.26
CA ILE A 76 10.83 2.75 15.61
C ILE A 76 11.94 2.24 14.71
N ALA A 77 11.91 0.93 14.37
CA ALA A 77 12.84 0.33 13.43
C ALA A 77 12.41 0.50 11.98
N GLY A 78 11.12 0.68 11.71
CA GLY A 78 10.58 0.85 10.37
C GLY A 78 9.11 0.49 10.27
N TYR A 79 8.57 0.58 9.06
CA TYR A 79 7.20 0.18 8.76
C TYR A 79 7.17 -0.87 7.65
N THR A 80 6.18 -1.76 7.72
CA THR A 80 5.78 -2.64 6.62
C THR A 80 4.33 -2.34 6.29
N LEU A 81 4.07 -2.00 5.03
CA LEU A 81 2.73 -1.87 4.51
C LEU A 81 2.29 -3.20 3.90
N ILE A 82 1.18 -3.74 4.37
CA ILE A 82 0.62 -5.01 3.93
C ILE A 82 -0.69 -4.72 3.21
N TYR A 83 -0.75 -5.05 1.92
CA TYR A 83 -1.98 -5.03 1.14
C TYR A 83 -2.46 -6.46 0.88
N ASN A 84 -3.73 -6.70 1.12
CA ASN A 84 -4.37 -7.98 0.83
C ASN A 84 -5.85 -7.78 0.45
N SER A 85 -6.55 -8.87 0.21
CA SER A 85 -7.96 -8.83 -0.20
C SER A 85 -8.94 -8.25 0.83
N TYR A 86 -8.49 -7.94 2.02
CA TYR A 86 -9.28 -7.32 3.09
C TYR A 86 -8.96 -5.84 3.31
N GLY A 87 -7.92 -5.31 2.65
CA GLY A 87 -7.52 -3.91 2.75
C GLY A 87 -6.04 -3.70 3.01
N LEU A 88 -5.71 -2.58 3.63
CA LEU A 88 -4.37 -2.08 3.89
C LEU A 88 -4.09 -2.05 5.40
N THR A 89 -2.97 -2.64 5.79
CA THR A 89 -2.50 -2.65 7.18
C THR A 89 -1.06 -2.15 7.25
N LEU A 90 -0.80 -1.21 8.13
CA LEU A 90 0.54 -0.72 8.43
C LEU A 90 1.06 -1.41 9.70
N THR A 91 2.21 -2.03 9.60
CA THR A 91 2.89 -2.66 10.73
C THR A 91 4.12 -1.84 11.11
N ALA A 92 4.14 -1.29 12.31
CA ALA A 92 5.28 -0.59 12.88
C ALA A 92 6.16 -1.59 13.64
N HIS A 93 7.46 -1.64 13.33
CA HIS A 93 8.43 -2.50 14.00
C HIS A 93 9.15 -1.73 15.09
N GLU A 94 9.14 -2.26 16.31
CA GLU A 94 9.91 -1.69 17.40
C GLU A 94 11.40 -1.98 17.20
N PRO A 95 12.31 -1.13 17.73
CA PRO A 95 13.75 -1.36 17.62
C PRO A 95 14.13 -2.70 18.26
N PHE A 96 14.85 -3.50 17.50
CA PHE A 96 15.48 -4.73 18.01
C PHE A 96 16.86 -4.39 18.55
N GLU A 97 17.13 -4.73 19.80
CA GLU A 97 18.40 -4.39 20.48
C GLU A 97 19.52 -5.32 20.03
N SER A 98 19.42 -6.60 20.37
CA SER A 98 20.37 -7.64 19.96
C SER A 98 19.76 -9.04 20.16
N PRO A 99 20.28 -10.08 19.46
CA PRO A 99 19.88 -11.46 19.70
C PRO A 99 20.13 -11.90 21.15
N GLU A 100 21.26 -11.50 21.74
CA GLU A 100 21.64 -11.86 23.09
C GLU A 100 20.66 -11.31 24.12
N THR A 101 20.22 -10.06 23.95
CA THR A 101 19.23 -9.41 24.82
C THR A 101 17.87 -10.10 24.66
N ALA A 102 17.46 -10.40 23.42
CA ALA A 102 16.19 -11.06 23.15
C ALA A 102 16.12 -12.46 23.78
N VAL A 103 17.20 -13.25 23.66
CA VAL A 103 17.29 -14.58 24.26
C VAL A 103 17.32 -14.50 25.79
N ARG A 104 18.13 -13.61 26.35
CA ARG A 104 18.26 -13.46 27.80
C ARG A 104 16.95 -13.03 28.47
N ASP A 105 16.25 -12.09 27.85
CA ASP A 105 15.05 -11.46 28.41
C ASP A 105 13.77 -12.14 27.90
N GLU A 106 13.88 -13.23 27.13
CA GLU A 106 12.78 -13.97 26.49
C GLU A 106 11.82 -13.05 25.73
N ARG A 107 12.37 -11.99 25.10
CA ARG A 107 11.60 -10.98 24.35
C ARG A 107 11.52 -11.32 22.89
N ASP A 108 10.30 -11.31 22.36
CA ASP A 108 10.06 -11.39 20.92
C ASP A 108 10.16 -9.98 20.27
N ILE A 109 10.26 -9.95 18.94
CA ILE A 109 10.19 -8.72 18.16
C ILE A 109 8.75 -8.19 18.23
N VAL A 110 8.60 -7.04 18.89
CA VAL A 110 7.30 -6.41 19.03
C VAL A 110 6.97 -5.61 17.76
N SER A 111 5.79 -5.86 17.22
CA SER A 111 5.25 -5.13 16.08
C SER A 111 3.83 -4.69 16.39
N ARG A 112 3.50 -3.43 16.08
CA ARG A 112 2.15 -2.88 16.22
C ARG A 112 1.51 -2.79 14.86
N ARG A 113 0.30 -3.31 14.74
CA ARG A 113 -0.49 -3.26 13.51
C ARG A 113 -1.59 -2.22 13.63
N GLU A 114 -1.74 -1.44 12.57
CA GLU A 114 -2.80 -0.44 12.43
C GLU A 114 -3.48 -0.68 11.08
N ALA A 115 -4.79 -0.87 11.09
CA ALA A 115 -5.56 -0.96 9.86
C ALA A 115 -5.69 0.45 9.26
N VAL A 116 -5.16 0.65 8.06
CA VAL A 116 -5.28 1.91 7.32
C VAL A 116 -6.59 1.92 6.53
N GLU A 117 -6.91 0.78 5.91
CA GLU A 117 -8.14 0.56 5.19
C GLU A 117 -8.68 -0.84 5.49
N VAL A 118 -9.97 -0.93 5.77
CA VAL A 118 -10.69 -2.20 5.91
C VAL A 118 -11.81 -2.20 4.89
N LEU A 119 -11.84 -3.23 4.04
CA LEU A 119 -12.88 -3.40 3.04
C LEU A 119 -14.09 -4.10 3.65
N ASP A 120 -15.28 -3.59 3.41
CA ASP A 120 -16.54 -4.20 3.83
C ASP A 120 -16.73 -5.59 3.19
N LYS A 121 -16.22 -5.74 1.97
CA LYS A 121 -16.24 -6.98 1.21
C LYS A 121 -14.86 -7.31 0.69
N ARG A 122 -14.45 -8.56 0.89
CA ARG A 122 -13.19 -9.09 0.36
C ARG A 122 -13.12 -8.97 -1.16
N ILE A 123 -12.02 -8.43 -1.69
CA ILE A 123 -11.74 -8.45 -3.13
C ILE A 123 -11.36 -9.87 -3.55
N LEU A 124 -12.08 -10.41 -4.52
CA LEU A 124 -11.78 -11.70 -5.13
C LEU A 124 -11.00 -11.49 -6.43
N VAL A 125 -10.35 -12.54 -6.92
CA VAL A 125 -9.66 -12.49 -8.22
C VAL A 125 -10.62 -12.06 -9.33
N GLY A 126 -11.88 -12.52 -9.27
CA GLY A 126 -12.92 -12.16 -10.22
C GLY A 126 -13.36 -10.69 -10.19
N ASP A 127 -12.95 -9.91 -9.19
CA ASP A 127 -13.26 -8.49 -9.05
C ASP A 127 -12.09 -7.60 -9.56
N THR A 128 -10.96 -8.22 -9.94
CA THR A 128 -9.83 -7.53 -10.56
C THR A 128 -9.98 -7.44 -12.08
N ASP A 129 -9.26 -6.50 -12.72
CA ASP A 129 -9.26 -6.36 -14.19
C ASP A 129 -8.87 -7.66 -14.89
N ALA A 130 -7.90 -8.39 -14.34
CA ALA A 130 -7.51 -9.69 -14.86
C ALA A 130 -8.64 -10.72 -14.71
N GLY A 131 -9.34 -10.72 -13.60
CA GLY A 131 -10.49 -11.60 -13.34
C GLY A 131 -11.68 -11.29 -14.23
N ILE A 132 -11.96 -10.01 -14.51
CA ILE A 132 -13.00 -9.59 -15.44
C ILE A 132 -12.70 -10.13 -16.86
N LYS A 133 -11.47 -9.90 -17.36
CA LYS A 133 -11.03 -10.43 -18.66
C LYS A 133 -11.08 -11.95 -18.74
N MET A 134 -10.79 -12.65 -17.64
CA MET A 134 -10.93 -14.11 -17.59
C MET A 134 -12.41 -14.55 -17.68
N LYS A 135 -13.32 -13.86 -17.01
CA LYS A 135 -14.77 -14.16 -17.09
C LYS A 135 -15.29 -14.00 -18.51
N GLU A 136 -14.88 -12.94 -19.22
CA GLU A 136 -15.22 -12.71 -20.63
C GLU A 136 -14.74 -13.88 -21.50
N LYS A 137 -13.45 -14.25 -21.39
CA LYS A 137 -12.92 -15.40 -22.14
C LYS A 137 -13.62 -16.72 -21.82
N ILE A 138 -14.00 -16.95 -20.57
CA ILE A 138 -14.77 -18.15 -20.17
C ILE A 138 -16.14 -18.13 -20.82
N ALA A 139 -16.80 -16.98 -20.91
CA ALA A 139 -18.08 -16.85 -21.58
C ALA A 139 -17.95 -17.16 -23.08
N ASP A 140 -16.96 -16.60 -23.77
CA ASP A 140 -16.68 -16.84 -25.18
C ASP A 140 -16.42 -18.33 -25.47
N LEU A 141 -15.60 -18.97 -24.65
CA LEU A 141 -15.29 -20.39 -24.76
C LEU A 141 -16.56 -21.26 -24.56
N LYS A 142 -17.45 -20.91 -23.65
CA LYS A 142 -18.73 -21.61 -23.45
C LYS A 142 -19.64 -21.47 -24.66
N HIS A 143 -19.71 -20.28 -25.26
CA HIS A 143 -20.45 -20.04 -26.49
C HIS A 143 -19.88 -20.86 -27.65
N LEU A 144 -18.55 -20.88 -27.80
CA LEU A 144 -17.88 -21.68 -28.82
C LEU A 144 -18.20 -23.18 -28.66
N ILE A 145 -18.09 -23.73 -27.46
CA ILE A 145 -18.43 -25.11 -27.19
C ILE A 145 -19.90 -25.40 -27.53
N ALA A 146 -20.82 -24.49 -27.21
CA ALA A 146 -22.23 -24.62 -27.53
C ALA A 146 -22.44 -24.63 -29.05
N ALA A 147 -21.78 -23.77 -29.83
CA ALA A 147 -21.87 -23.69 -31.27
C ALA A 147 -21.34 -24.97 -31.97
N TYR A 148 -20.24 -25.55 -31.49
CA TYR A 148 -19.79 -26.86 -31.98
C TYR A 148 -20.80 -27.99 -31.67
N ARG A 149 -21.34 -28.02 -30.46
CA ARG A 149 -22.32 -29.05 -30.05
C ARG A 149 -23.65 -28.95 -30.79
N SER A 150 -24.06 -27.76 -31.20
CA SER A 150 -25.28 -27.52 -31.96
C SER A 150 -25.08 -27.75 -33.47
N GLY A 151 -23.85 -27.91 -33.94
CA GLY A 151 -23.54 -28.04 -35.39
C GLY A 151 -23.52 -26.68 -36.11
N GLU A 152 -23.62 -25.57 -35.41
CA GLU A 152 -23.51 -24.21 -35.97
C GLU A 152 -22.09 -23.95 -36.52
N ILE A 153 -21.10 -24.56 -35.92
CA ILE A 153 -19.71 -24.55 -36.37
C ILE A 153 -19.27 -25.99 -36.60
N ALA A 154 -18.85 -26.30 -37.83
CA ALA A 154 -18.30 -27.61 -38.14
C ALA A 154 -16.86 -27.75 -37.63
N GLU A 155 -16.49 -28.91 -37.08
CA GLU A 155 -15.09 -29.25 -36.83
C GLU A 155 -14.34 -29.28 -38.18
N ARG A 156 -13.12 -28.72 -38.19
CA ARG A 156 -12.22 -28.88 -39.32
C ARG A 156 -11.55 -30.24 -39.18
N ASP A 157 -11.80 -31.12 -40.13
CA ASP A 157 -11.00 -32.33 -40.33
C ASP A 157 -9.61 -31.88 -40.85
N ASP A 158 -8.59 -31.92 -40.01
CA ASP A 158 -7.17 -31.72 -40.41
C ASP A 158 -6.57 -33.01 -40.94
#